data_2611af9bab1a7e73755754769d75b230
#
_entry.id   2611af9bab1a7e73755754769d75b230
#
_cell.length_a   1.000
_cell.length_b   1.000
_cell.length_c   1.000
_cell.angle_alpha   90.00
_cell.angle_beta   90.00
_cell.angle_gamma   90.00
#
_symmetry.space_group_name_H-M   'P 1'
#
loop_
_entity.id
_entity.type
_entity.pdbx_description
1 polymer ?
#
loop_
_entity_poly.entity_id
_entity_poly.type
_entity_poly.pdbx_seq_one_letter_code
_entity_poly.pdbx_strand_id
1 'polypeptide(L)'
;MVEANNDAYLKLKELKPDIVFNFAEGLNGFNRESHIPAMLEMLQIPYSGSDALTLGICLDKSRAKEILTCHKIPNAKFVVANQMEDIAKTKFDFPLIVKPISEGSSKGIFSSSFVKNAKELEDEVSRILLSYNQPALIEEFLPGREFTVAVLGNGEDIQILPIIEIRYEDFPQDVVPLYSYEAKWILDTKENEFDVFECPAKLDKQLEERIKETVLRTYNVLKCKDWSRIDVRLDKNGVPNIIEINPLPGIMPDPNENSSFPKAARAAGMNYNQMIQRVLYSAAKRYNLV
;
A
#
# COMPACT_ATOMS: atom_id res chain seq x y z
N MET A 1 -24.22 -3.38 -7.11
CA MET A 1 -23.06 -3.55 -6.20
C MET A 1 -23.21 -4.87 -5.47
N VAL A 2 -22.11 -5.62 -5.29
CA VAL A 2 -22.07 -6.88 -4.51
C VAL A 2 -21.11 -6.67 -3.36
N GLU A 3 -21.58 -6.88 -2.14
CA GLU A 3 -20.75 -6.81 -0.94
C GLU A 3 -19.88 -8.06 -0.80
N ALA A 4 -18.63 -7.88 -0.32
CA ALA A 4 -17.67 -8.95 -0.08
C ALA A 4 -17.99 -9.73 1.22
N ASN A 5 -19.16 -10.34 1.25
CA ASN A 5 -19.69 -11.13 2.38
C ASN A 5 -19.93 -12.59 1.98
N ASN A 6 -20.50 -13.38 2.89
CA ASN A 6 -20.76 -14.81 2.70
C ASN A 6 -21.65 -15.14 1.48
N ASP A 7 -22.45 -14.18 1.02
CA ASP A 7 -23.34 -14.37 -0.14
C ASP A 7 -22.70 -13.97 -1.47
N ALA A 8 -21.50 -13.39 -1.45
CA ALA A 8 -20.85 -12.81 -2.63
C ALA A 8 -20.76 -13.81 -3.79
N TYR A 9 -20.33 -15.04 -3.51
CA TYR A 9 -20.20 -16.08 -4.54
C TYR A 9 -21.52 -16.39 -5.25
N LEU A 10 -22.61 -16.57 -4.50
CA LEU A 10 -23.92 -16.89 -5.06
C LEU A 10 -24.46 -15.71 -5.87
N LYS A 11 -24.32 -14.49 -5.37
CA LYS A 11 -24.75 -13.27 -6.08
C LYS A 11 -23.98 -13.07 -7.40
N LEU A 12 -22.66 -13.25 -7.40
CA LEU A 12 -21.83 -13.15 -8.60
C LEU A 12 -22.19 -14.24 -9.62
N LYS A 13 -22.42 -15.47 -9.16
CA LYS A 13 -22.85 -16.60 -10.01
C LYS A 13 -24.21 -16.36 -10.66
N GLU A 14 -25.14 -15.73 -9.95
CA GLU A 14 -26.49 -15.40 -10.45
C GLU A 14 -26.44 -14.22 -11.43
N LEU A 15 -25.72 -13.15 -11.08
CA LEU A 15 -25.64 -11.92 -11.88
C LEU A 15 -24.89 -12.11 -13.20
N LYS A 16 -23.89 -12.97 -13.25
CA LYS A 16 -23.04 -13.24 -14.42
C LYS A 16 -22.61 -11.96 -15.17
N PRO A 17 -21.96 -11.01 -14.49
CA PRO A 17 -21.52 -9.78 -15.14
C PRO A 17 -20.43 -10.07 -16.17
N ASP A 18 -20.35 -9.24 -17.23
CA ASP A 18 -19.29 -9.33 -18.24
C ASP A 18 -17.91 -9.01 -17.65
N ILE A 19 -17.87 -8.08 -16.68
CA ILE A 19 -16.67 -7.71 -15.94
C ILE A 19 -17.04 -7.13 -14.57
N VAL A 20 -16.21 -7.35 -13.57
CA VAL A 20 -16.37 -6.79 -12.21
C VAL A 20 -15.29 -5.74 -11.95
N PHE A 21 -15.68 -4.53 -11.55
CA PHE A 21 -14.76 -3.58 -10.95
C PHE A 21 -14.54 -3.97 -9.47
N ASN A 22 -13.39 -4.56 -9.18
CA ASN A 22 -13.05 -5.03 -7.83
C ASN A 22 -12.31 -3.95 -7.03
N PHE A 23 -12.87 -3.57 -5.87
CA PHE A 23 -12.23 -2.72 -4.86
C PHE A 23 -12.48 -3.26 -3.44
N ALA A 24 -12.75 -4.56 -3.32
CA ALA A 24 -13.15 -5.19 -2.07
C ALA A 24 -11.93 -5.61 -1.25
N GLU A 25 -11.69 -4.95 -0.12
CA GLU A 25 -10.62 -5.30 0.83
C GLU A 25 -10.93 -6.57 1.65
N GLY A 26 -12.21 -7.02 1.65
CA GLY A 26 -12.67 -8.15 2.47
C GLY A 26 -12.77 -7.81 3.96
N LEU A 27 -13.36 -8.71 4.74
CA LEU A 27 -13.62 -8.47 6.17
C LEU A 27 -12.71 -9.28 7.09
N ASN A 28 -12.48 -10.56 6.78
CA ASN A 28 -11.86 -11.51 7.69
C ASN A 28 -10.76 -12.33 7.01
N GLY A 29 -9.79 -12.76 7.80
CA GLY A 29 -8.72 -13.67 7.37
C GLY A 29 -7.45 -12.95 6.89
N PHE A 30 -6.33 -13.68 6.96
CA PHE A 30 -5.02 -13.17 6.56
C PHE A 30 -4.93 -12.85 5.06
N ASN A 31 -5.77 -13.49 4.23
CA ASN A 31 -5.81 -13.29 2.79
C ASN A 31 -7.13 -12.64 2.35
N ARG A 32 -7.73 -11.79 3.17
CA ARG A 32 -9.06 -11.22 2.96
C ARG A 32 -9.24 -10.53 1.60
N GLU A 33 -8.22 -9.84 1.10
CA GLU A 33 -8.25 -9.17 -0.19
C GLU A 33 -8.27 -10.14 -1.38
N SER A 34 -7.79 -11.37 -1.18
CA SER A 34 -7.75 -12.42 -2.21
C SER A 34 -9.10 -13.12 -2.43
N HIS A 35 -10.05 -12.99 -1.50
CA HIS A 35 -11.27 -13.80 -1.54
C HIS A 35 -12.14 -13.50 -2.76
N ILE A 36 -12.37 -12.23 -3.08
CA ILE A 36 -13.22 -11.85 -4.21
C ILE A 36 -12.57 -12.22 -5.56
N PRO A 37 -11.29 -11.91 -5.82
CA PRO A 37 -10.61 -12.38 -7.03
C PRO A 37 -10.65 -13.90 -7.20
N ALA A 38 -10.39 -14.67 -6.12
CA ALA A 38 -10.47 -16.13 -6.19
C ALA A 38 -11.87 -16.65 -6.56
N MET A 39 -12.94 -16.03 -6.02
CA MET A 39 -14.31 -16.36 -6.39
C MET A 39 -14.59 -16.04 -7.86
N LEU A 40 -14.11 -14.89 -8.35
CA LEU A 40 -14.29 -14.46 -9.74
C LEU A 40 -13.53 -15.39 -10.70
N GLU A 41 -12.32 -15.84 -10.36
CA GLU A 41 -11.58 -16.84 -11.13
C GLU A 41 -12.32 -18.18 -11.18
N MET A 42 -12.85 -18.68 -10.06
CA MET A 42 -13.68 -19.90 -10.03
C MET A 42 -14.91 -19.79 -10.91
N LEU A 43 -15.53 -18.61 -10.99
CA LEU A 43 -16.72 -18.33 -11.80
C LEU A 43 -16.37 -17.97 -13.26
N GLN A 44 -15.09 -17.83 -13.60
CA GLN A 44 -14.59 -17.36 -14.89
C GLN A 44 -15.16 -15.99 -15.30
N ILE A 45 -15.32 -15.10 -14.30
CA ILE A 45 -15.79 -13.72 -14.49
C ILE A 45 -14.58 -12.79 -14.55
N PRO A 46 -14.39 -12.03 -15.63
CA PRO A 46 -13.35 -10.99 -15.72
C PRO A 46 -13.48 -9.94 -14.61
N TYR A 47 -12.34 -9.41 -14.16
CA TYR A 47 -12.34 -8.40 -13.09
C TYR A 47 -11.15 -7.44 -13.20
N SER A 48 -11.28 -6.25 -12.60
CA SER A 48 -10.20 -5.28 -12.50
C SER A 48 -9.31 -5.54 -11.29
N GLY A 49 -8.05 -5.15 -11.45
CA GLY A 49 -7.02 -5.26 -10.41
C GLY A 49 -6.24 -6.57 -10.45
N SER A 50 -5.38 -6.74 -9.49
CA SER A 50 -4.48 -7.87 -9.36
C SER A 50 -5.20 -9.15 -8.97
N ASP A 51 -4.59 -10.30 -9.31
CA ASP A 51 -5.11 -11.63 -8.97
C ASP A 51 -5.00 -11.94 -7.47
N ALA A 52 -5.67 -13.03 -7.06
CA ALA A 52 -5.73 -13.46 -5.68
C ALA A 52 -4.35 -13.70 -5.06
N LEU A 53 -3.40 -14.23 -5.84
CA LEU A 53 -2.04 -14.49 -5.36
C LEU A 53 -1.28 -13.18 -5.11
N THR A 54 -1.34 -12.25 -6.05
CA THR A 54 -0.69 -10.93 -5.92
C THR A 54 -1.24 -10.16 -4.72
N LEU A 55 -2.57 -10.15 -4.55
CA LEU A 55 -3.20 -9.47 -3.41
C LEU A 55 -2.77 -10.11 -2.07
N GLY A 56 -2.77 -11.43 -1.98
CA GLY A 56 -2.33 -12.13 -0.77
C GLY A 56 -0.86 -11.87 -0.44
N ILE A 57 0.03 -11.85 -1.45
CA ILE A 57 1.44 -11.53 -1.27
C ILE A 57 1.61 -10.08 -0.80
N CYS A 58 0.93 -9.12 -1.42
CA CYS A 58 1.09 -7.71 -1.07
C CYS A 58 0.48 -7.36 0.28
N LEU A 59 -0.57 -8.06 0.70
CA LEU A 59 -1.17 -7.89 2.03
C LEU A 59 -0.22 -8.35 3.14
N ASP A 60 0.53 -9.44 2.93
CA ASP A 60 1.62 -9.88 3.81
C ASP A 60 2.90 -9.10 3.47
N LYS A 61 3.16 -8.05 4.25
CA LYS A 61 4.32 -7.16 4.05
C LYS A 61 5.65 -7.92 4.01
N SER A 62 5.80 -9.01 4.77
CA SER A 62 7.05 -9.79 4.79
C SER A 62 7.25 -10.54 3.49
N ARG A 63 6.21 -11.16 2.94
CA ARG A 63 6.28 -11.90 1.68
C ARG A 63 6.59 -10.97 0.50
N ALA A 64 5.94 -9.82 0.44
CA ALA A 64 6.27 -8.80 -0.54
C ALA A 64 7.76 -8.40 -0.45
N LYS A 65 8.25 -8.10 0.76
CA LYS A 65 9.65 -7.69 1.00
C LYS A 65 10.66 -8.80 0.70
N GLU A 66 10.35 -10.07 0.99
CA GLU A 66 11.19 -11.22 0.61
C GLU A 66 11.38 -11.29 -0.90
N ILE A 67 10.28 -11.13 -1.67
CA ILE A 67 10.33 -11.12 -3.14
C ILE A 67 11.14 -9.91 -3.63
N LEU A 68 10.88 -8.71 -3.11
CA LEU A 68 11.63 -7.51 -3.48
C LEU A 68 13.13 -7.68 -3.23
N THR A 69 13.50 -8.24 -2.07
CA THR A 69 14.90 -8.50 -1.70
C THR A 69 15.56 -9.50 -2.65
N CYS A 70 14.87 -10.60 -2.98
CA CYS A 70 15.33 -11.58 -3.95
C CYS A 70 15.62 -10.95 -5.32
N HIS A 71 14.78 -10.00 -5.74
CA HIS A 71 14.93 -9.26 -7.00
C HIS A 71 15.80 -8.00 -6.89
N LYS A 72 16.49 -7.80 -5.77
CA LYS A 72 17.37 -6.64 -5.52
C LYS A 72 16.66 -5.30 -5.71
N ILE A 73 15.39 -5.23 -5.31
CA ILE A 73 14.63 -3.99 -5.22
C ILE A 73 14.81 -3.44 -3.81
N PRO A 74 15.29 -2.19 -3.64
CA PRO A 74 15.53 -1.63 -2.33
C PRO A 74 14.27 -1.60 -1.47
N ASN A 75 14.39 -2.10 -0.25
CA ASN A 75 13.37 -2.05 0.79
C ASN A 75 14.05 -2.10 2.16
N ALA A 76 13.41 -1.57 3.21
CA ALA A 76 13.98 -1.58 4.56
C ALA A 76 14.31 -3.00 5.01
N LYS A 77 15.44 -3.19 5.69
CA LYS A 77 15.76 -4.47 6.33
C LYS A 77 14.71 -4.79 7.38
N PHE A 78 14.39 -6.07 7.53
CA PHE A 78 13.30 -6.47 8.41
C PHE A 78 13.54 -7.82 9.09
N VAL A 79 12.83 -8.01 10.20
CA VAL A 79 12.67 -9.29 10.91
C VAL A 79 11.18 -9.50 11.18
N VAL A 80 10.71 -10.73 11.06
CA VAL A 80 9.36 -11.13 11.46
C VAL A 80 9.45 -11.78 12.84
N ALA A 81 8.74 -11.20 13.81
CA ALA A 81 8.59 -11.77 15.16
C ALA A 81 7.23 -12.47 15.28
N ASN A 82 7.25 -13.81 15.30
CA ASN A 82 6.07 -14.63 15.58
C ASN A 82 5.84 -14.81 17.08
N GLN A 83 6.88 -14.58 17.88
CA GLN A 83 6.93 -14.68 19.33
C GLN A 83 8.00 -13.75 19.88
N MET A 84 7.99 -13.50 21.18
CA MET A 84 8.90 -12.52 21.80
C MET A 84 10.39 -12.84 21.62
N GLU A 85 10.74 -14.11 21.60
CA GLU A 85 12.12 -14.61 21.45
C GLU A 85 12.72 -14.22 20.09
N ASP A 86 11.87 -13.99 19.07
CA ASP A 86 12.30 -13.64 17.73
C ASP A 86 12.93 -12.24 17.67
N ILE A 87 12.67 -11.38 18.66
CA ILE A 87 13.29 -10.04 18.79
C ILE A 87 14.84 -10.13 18.77
N ALA A 88 15.40 -11.21 19.35
CA ALA A 88 16.84 -11.44 19.36
C ALA A 88 17.47 -11.61 17.97
N LYS A 89 16.66 -11.84 16.93
CA LYS A 89 17.09 -11.90 15.52
C LYS A 89 17.34 -10.50 14.92
N THR A 90 16.83 -9.44 15.55
CA THR A 90 17.02 -8.06 15.10
C THR A 90 18.48 -7.65 15.28
N LYS A 91 19.14 -7.29 14.17
CA LYS A 91 20.56 -6.92 14.11
C LYS A 91 20.78 -5.52 13.52
N PHE A 92 19.75 -4.68 13.54
CA PHE A 92 19.82 -3.30 13.05
C PHE A 92 19.80 -2.32 14.22
N ASP A 93 20.33 -1.13 13.96
CA ASP A 93 20.38 -0.05 14.93
C ASP A 93 19.03 0.64 15.09
N PHE A 94 18.76 1.16 16.28
CA PHE A 94 17.61 2.05 16.51
C PHE A 94 17.80 3.41 15.82
N PRO A 95 16.71 4.09 15.44
CA PRO A 95 15.31 3.72 15.68
C PRO A 95 14.80 2.67 14.69
N LEU A 96 13.76 1.92 15.09
CA LEU A 96 13.08 0.92 14.28
C LEU A 96 11.59 1.25 14.16
N ILE A 97 10.94 0.64 13.16
CA ILE A 97 9.49 0.64 13.03
C ILE A 97 8.96 -0.76 13.30
N VAL A 98 7.91 -0.87 14.12
CA VAL A 98 7.23 -2.13 14.42
C VAL A 98 5.77 -2.03 14.01
N LYS A 99 5.29 -2.95 13.17
CA LYS A 99 3.92 -2.91 12.65
C LYS A 99 3.33 -4.31 12.47
N PRO A 100 1.98 -4.46 12.46
CA PRO A 100 1.34 -5.72 12.11
C PRO A 100 1.70 -6.12 10.67
N ILE A 101 1.83 -7.43 10.43
CA ILE A 101 2.30 -7.93 9.13
C ILE A 101 1.27 -7.77 8.02
N SER A 102 -0.04 -7.91 8.33
CA SER A 102 -1.12 -7.99 7.33
C SER A 102 -2.24 -6.96 7.54
N GLU A 103 -1.94 -5.80 8.14
CA GLU A 103 -2.91 -4.72 8.27
C GLU A 103 -2.71 -3.63 7.21
N GLY A 104 -3.84 -3.05 6.77
CA GLY A 104 -3.89 -1.91 5.85
C GLY A 104 -4.30 -0.62 6.56
N SER A 105 -4.32 0.50 5.82
CA SER A 105 -4.84 1.79 6.27
C SER A 105 -4.23 2.32 7.58
N SER A 106 -2.94 2.10 7.78
CA SER A 106 -2.19 2.44 9.02
C SER A 106 -2.73 1.78 10.29
N LYS A 107 -3.60 0.77 10.20
CA LYS A 107 -4.08 0.04 11.38
C LYS A 107 -2.90 -0.62 12.10
N GLY A 108 -2.80 -0.35 13.40
CA GLY A 108 -1.73 -0.89 14.24
C GLY A 108 -0.40 -0.16 14.14
N ILE A 109 -0.32 0.91 13.36
CA ILE A 109 0.85 1.80 13.27
C ILE A 109 0.51 3.09 14.02
N PHE A 110 1.06 3.23 15.20
CA PHE A 110 0.89 4.38 16.09
C PHE A 110 2.22 5.10 16.31
N SER A 111 2.20 6.20 17.04
CA SER A 111 3.42 6.87 17.45
C SER A 111 4.38 5.94 18.24
N SER A 112 3.83 4.99 19.01
CA SER A 112 4.57 3.92 19.70
C SER A 112 5.26 2.92 18.77
N SER A 113 4.84 2.84 17.50
CA SER A 113 5.47 1.96 16.51
C SER A 113 6.87 2.40 16.10
N PHE A 114 7.24 3.65 16.40
CA PHE A 114 8.59 4.16 16.26
C PHE A 114 9.36 3.96 17.55
N VAL A 115 10.17 2.90 17.60
CA VAL A 115 10.88 2.47 18.81
C VAL A 115 12.34 2.89 18.79
N LYS A 116 12.83 3.40 19.92
CA LYS A 116 14.16 4.01 20.09
C LYS A 116 15.11 3.15 20.92
N ASN A 117 14.62 2.13 21.57
CA ASN A 117 15.40 1.25 22.45
C ASN A 117 14.76 -0.13 22.59
N ALA A 118 15.50 -1.06 23.21
CA ALA A 118 15.06 -2.45 23.37
C ALA A 118 13.75 -2.59 24.16
N LYS A 119 13.53 -1.76 25.17
CA LYS A 119 12.31 -1.83 25.97
C LYS A 119 11.07 -1.44 25.16
N GLU A 120 11.15 -0.35 24.40
CA GLU A 120 10.06 0.07 23.50
C GLU A 120 9.80 -0.99 22.42
N LEU A 121 10.86 -1.64 21.90
CA LEU A 121 10.73 -2.74 20.93
C LEU A 121 9.98 -3.94 21.53
N GLU A 122 10.33 -4.37 22.75
CA GLU A 122 9.62 -5.45 23.43
C GLU A 122 8.15 -5.11 23.67
N ASP A 123 7.86 -3.91 24.16
CA ASP A 123 6.50 -3.47 24.44
C ASP A 123 5.65 -3.43 23.16
N GLU A 124 6.19 -2.90 22.07
CA GLU A 124 5.46 -2.76 20.81
C GLU A 124 5.25 -4.11 20.11
N VAL A 125 6.24 -5.01 20.09
CA VAL A 125 6.08 -6.39 19.59
C VAL A 125 5.04 -7.12 20.39
N SER A 126 5.09 -7.04 21.73
CA SER A 126 4.09 -7.64 22.62
C SER A 126 2.67 -7.12 22.32
N ARG A 127 2.52 -5.81 22.15
CA ARG A 127 1.24 -5.18 21.79
C ARG A 127 0.67 -5.77 20.49
N ILE A 128 1.49 -5.91 19.46
CA ILE A 128 1.02 -6.44 18.17
C ILE A 128 0.64 -7.92 18.29
N LEU A 129 1.49 -8.73 18.88
CA LEU A 129 1.20 -10.17 19.06
C LEU A 129 -0.11 -10.41 19.83
N LEU A 130 -0.37 -9.61 20.87
CA LEU A 130 -1.55 -9.77 21.73
C LEU A 130 -2.81 -9.13 21.16
N SER A 131 -2.70 -7.90 20.59
CA SER A 131 -3.87 -7.15 20.17
C SER A 131 -4.35 -7.48 18.77
N TYR A 132 -3.44 -7.88 17.87
CA TYR A 132 -3.75 -8.20 16.48
C TYR A 132 -3.75 -9.70 16.19
N ASN A 133 -3.25 -10.52 17.10
CA ASN A 133 -3.10 -11.97 16.93
C ASN A 133 -2.40 -12.34 15.61
N GLN A 134 -1.36 -11.58 15.27
CA GLN A 134 -0.54 -11.78 14.07
C GLN A 134 0.91 -11.42 14.35
N PRO A 135 1.87 -11.88 13.52
CA PRO A 135 3.27 -11.55 13.67
C PRO A 135 3.52 -10.05 13.60
N ALA A 136 4.56 -9.59 14.31
CA ALA A 136 5.07 -8.24 14.20
C ALA A 136 6.20 -8.16 13.16
N LEU A 137 6.12 -7.19 12.26
CA LEU A 137 7.20 -6.83 11.35
C LEU A 137 8.04 -5.73 11.99
N ILE A 138 9.32 -6.03 12.24
CA ILE A 138 10.31 -5.10 12.77
C ILE A 138 11.17 -4.62 11.61
N GLU A 139 11.22 -3.33 11.34
CA GLU A 139 11.94 -2.74 10.20
C GLU A 139 12.93 -1.68 10.64
N GLU A 140 14.05 -1.57 9.90
CA GLU A 140 14.93 -0.41 9.96
C GLU A 140 14.16 0.87 9.57
N PHE A 141 14.26 1.92 10.38
CA PHE A 141 13.64 3.20 10.05
C PHE A 141 14.40 3.90 8.92
N LEU A 142 13.68 4.33 7.91
CA LEU A 142 14.22 5.10 6.79
C LEU A 142 14.00 6.60 7.07
N PRO A 143 15.05 7.42 7.26
CA PRO A 143 14.89 8.78 7.77
C PRO A 143 14.55 9.84 6.72
N GLY A 144 14.55 9.49 5.43
CA GLY A 144 14.38 10.44 4.35
C GLY A 144 12.92 10.75 4.02
N ARG A 145 12.73 11.50 2.92
CA ARG A 145 11.44 11.91 2.37
C ARG A 145 10.58 10.70 2.00
N GLU A 146 9.28 10.82 2.16
CA GLU A 146 8.31 9.77 1.87
C GLU A 146 7.41 10.17 0.69
N PHE A 147 7.15 9.20 -0.18
CA PHE A 147 6.37 9.38 -1.41
C PHE A 147 5.34 8.26 -1.55
N THR A 148 4.23 8.60 -2.19
CA THR A 148 3.28 7.60 -2.66
C THR A 148 3.07 7.77 -4.15
N VAL A 149 3.09 6.66 -4.89
CA VAL A 149 3.11 6.63 -6.35
C VAL A 149 2.01 5.74 -6.88
N ALA A 150 1.11 6.33 -7.64
CA ALA A 150 0.04 5.62 -8.32
C ALA A 150 0.51 5.12 -9.71
N VAL A 151 0.19 3.86 -10.01
CA VAL A 151 0.49 3.20 -11.28
C VAL A 151 -0.82 2.75 -11.92
N LEU A 152 -0.99 3.00 -13.22
CA LEU A 152 -2.13 2.57 -14.04
C LEU A 152 -1.66 1.77 -15.25
N GLY A 153 -2.45 0.76 -15.63
CA GLY A 153 -2.23 0.02 -16.88
C GLY A 153 -1.37 -1.23 -16.76
N ASN A 154 -1.16 -1.90 -17.88
CA ASN A 154 -0.43 -3.16 -18.00
C ASN A 154 0.57 -3.11 -19.15
N GLY A 155 1.69 -3.84 -19.03
CA GLY A 155 2.69 -3.99 -20.10
C GLY A 155 3.21 -2.64 -20.62
N GLU A 156 3.06 -2.39 -21.92
CA GLU A 156 3.50 -1.16 -22.57
C GLU A 156 2.59 0.05 -22.26
N ASP A 157 1.35 -0.19 -21.80
CA ASP A 157 0.40 0.88 -21.44
C ASP A 157 0.56 1.34 -19.98
N ILE A 158 1.59 0.89 -19.26
CA ILE A 158 1.82 1.31 -17.87
C ILE A 158 2.13 2.80 -17.83
N GLN A 159 1.37 3.50 -17.02
CA GLN A 159 1.55 4.92 -16.73
C GLN A 159 1.79 5.11 -15.23
N ILE A 160 2.92 5.72 -14.88
CA ILE A 160 3.18 6.21 -13.53
C ILE A 160 2.60 7.62 -13.44
N LEU A 161 1.66 7.83 -12.52
CA LEU A 161 1.03 9.12 -12.31
C LEU A 161 1.97 10.08 -11.55
N PRO A 162 1.67 11.38 -11.52
CA PRO A 162 2.46 12.32 -10.74
C PRO A 162 2.70 11.86 -9.31
N ILE A 163 3.96 11.88 -8.90
CA ILE A 163 4.40 11.44 -7.57
C ILE A 163 3.82 12.39 -6.52
N ILE A 164 3.33 11.84 -5.43
CA ILE A 164 2.90 12.58 -4.25
C ILE A 164 3.98 12.48 -3.18
N GLU A 165 4.34 13.58 -2.56
CA GLU A 165 5.16 13.60 -1.35
C GLU A 165 4.27 13.72 -0.12
N ILE A 166 4.58 12.93 0.91
CA ILE A 166 3.95 13.06 2.23
C ILE A 166 4.83 14.02 3.05
N ARG A 167 4.29 15.18 3.37
CA ARG A 167 5.01 16.24 4.08
C ARG A 167 4.70 16.16 5.56
N TYR A 168 5.76 16.11 6.37
CA TYR A 168 5.67 16.05 7.83
C TYR A 168 6.02 17.38 8.50
N GLU A 169 6.40 18.41 7.72
CA GLU A 169 6.90 19.69 8.25
C GLU A 169 5.82 20.49 8.98
N ASP A 170 4.56 20.27 8.57
CA ASP A 170 3.39 20.94 9.15
C ASP A 170 2.83 20.20 10.38
N PHE A 171 3.37 19.02 10.71
CA PHE A 171 2.97 18.30 11.92
C PHE A 171 3.58 18.93 13.17
N PRO A 172 2.91 18.80 14.33
CA PRO A 172 3.50 19.19 15.60
C PRO A 172 4.88 18.55 15.80
N GLN A 173 5.83 19.28 16.41
CA GLN A 173 7.26 18.85 16.54
C GLN A 173 7.46 17.56 17.35
N ASP A 174 6.48 17.20 18.15
CA ASP A 174 6.45 15.97 18.94
C ASP A 174 5.89 14.75 18.17
N VAL A 175 5.34 14.98 16.97
CA VAL A 175 4.83 13.90 16.10
C VAL A 175 5.98 13.27 15.32
N VAL A 176 6.12 11.96 15.44
CA VAL A 176 7.09 11.19 14.67
C VAL A 176 6.78 11.34 13.17
N PRO A 177 7.76 11.54 12.28
CA PRO A 177 7.56 11.62 10.84
C PRO A 177 7.20 10.23 10.26
N LEU A 178 6.00 9.78 10.59
CA LEU A 178 5.40 8.52 10.20
C LEU A 178 3.92 8.76 9.88
N TYR A 179 3.45 8.31 8.72
CA TYR A 179 2.03 8.41 8.39
C TYR A 179 1.24 7.33 9.17
N SER A 180 1.22 7.54 10.49
CA SER A 180 0.59 6.66 11.49
C SER A 180 -0.94 6.71 11.38
N TYR A 181 -1.60 5.89 12.20
CA TYR A 181 -3.06 5.93 12.35
C TYR A 181 -3.53 7.30 12.83
N GLU A 182 -2.84 7.89 13.82
CA GLU A 182 -3.15 9.23 14.31
C GLU A 182 -2.94 10.29 13.22
N ALA A 183 -1.84 10.19 12.46
CA ALA A 183 -1.59 11.11 11.35
C ALA A 183 -2.71 11.03 10.31
N LYS A 184 -3.12 9.83 9.93
CA LYS A 184 -4.10 9.59 8.87
C LYS A 184 -5.54 9.91 9.27
N TRP A 185 -5.94 9.56 10.49
CA TRP A 185 -7.35 9.57 10.90
C TRP A 185 -7.72 10.66 11.90
N ILE A 186 -6.71 11.31 12.51
CA ILE A 186 -6.91 12.35 13.52
C ILE A 186 -6.38 13.71 13.04
N LEU A 187 -5.17 13.72 12.44
CA LEU A 187 -4.55 14.97 12.00
C LEU A 187 -4.93 15.34 10.57
N ASP A 188 -4.98 14.36 9.65
CA ASP A 188 -5.28 14.54 8.23
C ASP A 188 -6.81 14.43 7.98
N THR A 189 -7.59 15.32 8.58
CA THR A 189 -9.05 15.37 8.44
C THR A 189 -9.48 16.68 7.80
N LYS A 190 -10.71 16.72 7.25
CA LYS A 190 -11.31 17.93 6.64
C LYS A 190 -11.36 19.14 7.57
N GLU A 191 -11.32 18.91 8.88
CA GLU A 191 -11.38 19.94 9.91
C GLU A 191 -10.01 20.55 10.22
N ASN A 192 -8.93 19.84 9.85
CA ASN A 192 -7.56 20.30 9.99
C ASN A 192 -7.03 20.71 8.61
N GLU A 193 -6.61 21.95 8.44
CA GLU A 193 -6.10 22.50 7.18
C GLU A 193 -4.71 21.97 6.76
N PHE A 194 -4.33 20.77 7.21
CA PHE A 194 -3.05 20.17 6.84
C PHE A 194 -3.17 19.47 5.48
N ASP A 195 -2.67 20.08 4.41
CA ASP A 195 -2.47 19.36 3.13
C ASP A 195 -1.12 18.63 3.17
N VAL A 196 -1.15 17.43 3.77
CA VAL A 196 0.04 16.59 3.92
C VAL A 196 0.53 15.99 2.60
N PHE A 197 -0.26 16.09 1.52
CA PHE A 197 0.05 15.50 0.22
C PHE A 197 0.39 16.56 -0.82
N GLU A 198 1.68 16.84 -1.03
CA GLU A 198 2.13 17.69 -2.14
C GLU A 198 2.12 16.90 -3.46
N CYS A 199 1.29 17.32 -4.43
CA CYS A 199 1.15 16.68 -5.75
C CYS A 199 1.09 17.72 -6.89
N PRO A 200 1.98 17.67 -7.90
CA PRO A 200 3.17 16.79 -7.97
C PRO A 200 4.24 17.16 -6.94
N ALA A 201 4.97 16.16 -6.45
CA ALA A 201 6.10 16.36 -5.57
C ALA A 201 7.20 17.21 -6.22
N LYS A 202 7.84 18.09 -5.46
CA LYS A 202 8.99 18.90 -5.93
C LYS A 202 10.26 18.06 -5.88
N LEU A 203 10.62 17.45 -7.00
CA LEU A 203 11.76 16.56 -7.16
C LEU A 203 12.75 17.10 -8.22
N ASP A 204 14.04 16.85 -7.99
CA ASP A 204 14.97 16.88 -9.10
C ASP A 204 14.73 15.69 -10.04
N LYS A 205 15.09 15.88 -11.31
CA LYS A 205 14.83 14.90 -12.36
C LYS A 205 15.45 13.51 -12.07
N GLN A 206 16.64 13.50 -11.47
CA GLN A 206 17.34 12.25 -11.19
C GLN A 206 16.62 11.43 -10.10
N LEU A 207 16.17 12.07 -9.04
CA LEU A 207 15.40 11.41 -7.97
C LEU A 207 14.05 10.94 -8.47
N GLU A 208 13.37 11.75 -9.28
CA GLU A 208 12.08 11.38 -9.90
C GLU A 208 12.23 10.10 -10.75
N GLU A 209 13.24 10.04 -11.61
CA GLU A 209 13.50 8.87 -12.46
C GLU A 209 13.82 7.61 -11.61
N ARG A 210 14.63 7.75 -10.56
CA ARG A 210 14.96 6.64 -9.65
C ARG A 210 13.74 6.10 -8.92
N ILE A 211 12.85 6.98 -8.43
CA ILE A 211 11.59 6.56 -7.80
C ILE A 211 10.73 5.81 -8.81
N LYS A 212 10.53 6.37 -10.01
CA LYS A 212 9.74 5.74 -11.08
C LYS A 212 10.28 4.38 -11.47
N GLU A 213 11.60 4.24 -11.65
CA GLU A 213 12.23 2.96 -11.97
C GLU A 213 11.99 1.92 -10.86
N THR A 214 12.21 2.31 -9.60
CA THR A 214 12.01 1.42 -8.44
C THR A 214 10.56 0.95 -8.33
N VAL A 215 9.61 1.86 -8.53
CA VAL A 215 8.16 1.58 -8.52
C VAL A 215 7.77 0.66 -9.68
N LEU A 216 8.24 0.94 -10.90
CA LEU A 216 7.93 0.12 -12.07
C LEU A 216 8.46 -1.31 -11.93
N ARG A 217 9.69 -1.45 -11.43
CA ARG A 217 10.28 -2.77 -11.15
C ARG A 217 9.46 -3.52 -10.09
N THR A 218 9.02 -2.84 -9.04
CA THR A 218 8.17 -3.41 -7.98
C THR A 218 6.85 -3.91 -8.55
N TYR A 219 6.15 -3.05 -9.31
CA TYR A 219 4.87 -3.37 -9.97
C TYR A 219 4.98 -4.64 -10.83
N ASN A 220 6.04 -4.73 -11.64
CA ASN A 220 6.25 -5.86 -12.55
C ASN A 220 6.65 -7.14 -11.80
N VAL A 221 7.54 -7.07 -10.81
CA VAL A 221 8.04 -8.23 -10.06
C VAL A 221 6.92 -8.87 -9.23
N LEU A 222 6.06 -8.05 -8.62
CA LEU A 222 4.90 -8.52 -7.86
C LEU A 222 3.70 -8.86 -8.75
N LYS A 223 3.82 -8.66 -10.08
CA LYS A 223 2.79 -8.94 -11.07
C LYS A 223 1.48 -8.18 -10.84
N CYS A 224 1.56 -6.97 -10.30
CA CYS A 224 0.40 -6.11 -10.16
C CYS A 224 -0.29 -5.89 -11.51
N LYS A 225 -1.62 -5.71 -11.50
CA LYS A 225 -2.45 -5.55 -12.68
C LYS A 225 -3.35 -4.33 -12.57
N ASP A 226 -3.51 -3.67 -13.70
CA ASP A 226 -4.44 -2.58 -13.96
C ASP A 226 -4.17 -1.31 -13.16
N TRP A 227 -3.87 -1.42 -11.89
CA TRP A 227 -3.54 -0.33 -10.98
C TRP A 227 -2.79 -0.80 -9.72
N SER A 228 -2.09 0.11 -9.06
CA SER A 228 -1.54 -0.06 -7.71
C SER A 228 -1.09 1.29 -7.15
N ARG A 229 -1.06 1.45 -5.83
CA ARG A 229 -0.32 2.50 -5.14
C ARG A 229 0.88 1.88 -4.44
N ILE A 230 2.04 2.45 -4.66
CA ILE A 230 3.30 1.96 -4.08
C ILE A 230 3.92 3.08 -3.25
N ASP A 231 4.19 2.79 -1.99
CA ASP A 231 4.72 3.74 -1.05
C ASP A 231 6.24 3.58 -0.94
N VAL A 232 6.95 4.69 -1.03
CA VAL A 232 8.41 4.78 -1.17
C VAL A 232 8.97 5.72 -0.12
N ARG A 233 10.08 5.35 0.54
CA ARG A 233 10.78 6.24 1.45
C ARG A 233 12.28 6.22 1.17
N LEU A 234 12.92 7.38 1.27
CA LEU A 234 14.35 7.46 1.07
C LEU A 234 15.11 6.99 2.31
N ASP A 235 16.17 6.24 2.09
CA ASP A 235 17.13 5.96 3.16
C ASP A 235 18.04 7.17 3.44
N LYS A 236 18.97 7.02 4.38
CA LYS A 236 19.96 8.06 4.73
C LYS A 236 20.89 8.48 3.59
N ASN A 237 20.97 7.67 2.52
CA ASN A 237 21.78 7.95 1.34
C ASN A 237 20.93 8.48 0.17
N GLY A 238 19.64 8.74 0.40
CA GLY A 238 18.70 9.18 -0.63
C GLY A 238 18.32 8.07 -1.62
N VAL A 239 18.48 6.79 -1.25
CA VAL A 239 18.02 5.67 -2.10
C VAL A 239 16.53 5.45 -1.89
N PRO A 240 15.71 5.40 -2.97
CA PRO A 240 14.29 5.04 -2.86
C PRO A 240 14.12 3.58 -2.43
N ASN A 241 13.45 3.36 -1.31
CA ASN A 241 13.12 2.05 -0.77
C ASN A 241 11.60 1.85 -0.75
N ILE A 242 11.13 0.69 -1.14
CA ILE A 242 9.72 0.33 -1.05
C ILE A 242 9.34 0.03 0.39
N ILE A 243 8.26 0.64 0.88
CA ILE A 243 7.73 0.41 2.23
C ILE A 243 6.41 -0.34 2.23
N GLU A 244 5.56 -0.13 1.22
CA GLU A 244 4.29 -0.82 1.07
C GLU A 244 3.82 -0.87 -0.37
N ILE A 245 3.08 -1.91 -0.73
CA ILE A 245 2.45 -2.07 -2.04
C ILE A 245 0.95 -2.30 -1.83
N ASN A 246 0.13 -1.48 -2.45
CA ASN A 246 -1.32 -1.51 -2.34
C ASN A 246 -1.97 -1.75 -3.72
N PRO A 247 -2.15 -3.02 -4.15
CA PRO A 247 -2.78 -3.35 -5.44
C PRO A 247 -4.30 -3.11 -5.44
N LEU A 248 -4.88 -2.81 -4.28
CA LEU A 248 -6.24 -2.29 -4.10
C LEU A 248 -6.14 -0.92 -3.41
N PRO A 249 -5.79 0.15 -4.15
CA PRO A 249 -5.63 1.46 -3.55
C PRO A 249 -6.97 2.06 -3.13
N GLY A 250 -6.95 2.86 -2.04
CA GLY A 250 -8.12 3.66 -1.65
C GLY A 250 -8.49 4.69 -2.71
N ILE A 251 -9.79 4.84 -2.96
CA ILE A 251 -10.34 5.68 -4.03
C ILE A 251 -11.52 6.53 -3.53
N MET A 252 -11.31 7.32 -2.51
CA MET A 252 -12.35 8.25 -2.03
C MET A 252 -12.68 9.27 -3.12
N PRO A 253 -13.96 9.45 -3.47
CA PRO A 253 -14.35 10.30 -4.60
C PRO A 253 -14.29 11.80 -4.31
N ASP A 254 -14.45 12.20 -3.06
CA ASP A 254 -14.43 13.61 -2.65
C ASP A 254 -13.00 14.17 -2.82
N PRO A 255 -12.81 15.23 -3.63
CA PRO A 255 -11.49 15.83 -3.82
C PRO A 255 -10.91 16.48 -2.55
N ASN A 256 -11.75 16.77 -1.55
CA ASN A 256 -11.33 17.31 -0.27
C ASN A 256 -10.87 16.22 0.72
N GLU A 257 -11.04 14.95 0.38
CA GLU A 257 -10.49 13.84 1.16
C GLU A 257 -9.10 13.49 0.66
N ASN A 258 -8.18 13.24 1.59
CA ASN A 258 -6.79 12.88 1.27
C ASN A 258 -6.70 11.44 0.78
N SER A 259 -7.19 11.21 -0.45
CA SER A 259 -7.04 9.95 -1.16
C SER A 259 -5.98 10.10 -2.25
N SER A 260 -4.81 9.52 -2.02
CA SER A 260 -3.61 9.75 -2.84
C SER A 260 -3.79 9.30 -4.30
N PHE A 261 -4.42 8.16 -4.58
CA PHE A 261 -4.60 7.67 -5.94
C PHE A 261 -5.47 8.62 -6.78
N PRO A 262 -6.68 9.05 -6.34
CA PRO A 262 -7.45 10.07 -7.04
C PRO A 262 -6.75 11.43 -7.12
N LYS A 263 -5.96 11.83 -6.11
CA LYS A 263 -5.18 13.08 -6.13
C LYS A 263 -4.14 13.06 -7.26
N ALA A 264 -3.38 11.95 -7.39
CA ALA A 264 -2.43 11.76 -8.49
C ALA A 264 -3.12 11.73 -9.87
N ALA A 265 -4.29 11.09 -9.97
CA ALA A 265 -5.06 11.05 -11.22
C ALA A 265 -5.53 12.45 -11.63
N ARG A 266 -6.02 13.27 -10.69
CA ARG A 266 -6.40 14.67 -10.95
C ARG A 266 -5.20 15.51 -11.40
N ALA A 267 -4.04 15.34 -10.78
CA ALA A 267 -2.80 16.01 -11.18
C ALA A 267 -2.33 15.59 -12.58
N ALA A 268 -2.69 14.38 -13.03
CA ALA A 268 -2.48 13.91 -14.41
C ALA A 268 -3.58 14.37 -15.40
N GLY A 269 -4.52 15.22 -14.97
CA GLY A 269 -5.61 15.73 -15.82
C GLY A 269 -6.83 14.81 -15.94
N MET A 270 -6.94 13.75 -15.15
CA MET A 270 -8.09 12.86 -15.14
C MET A 270 -9.07 13.24 -14.01
N ASN A 271 -10.35 13.33 -14.33
CA ASN A 271 -11.37 13.35 -13.29
C ASN A 271 -11.60 11.94 -12.71
N TYR A 272 -12.37 11.84 -11.63
CA TYR A 272 -12.62 10.59 -10.93
C TYR A 272 -13.21 9.50 -11.85
N ASN A 273 -14.21 9.84 -12.65
CA ASN A 273 -14.85 8.87 -13.56
C ASN A 273 -13.87 8.39 -14.64
N GLN A 274 -13.04 9.29 -15.18
CA GLN A 274 -12.00 8.91 -16.16
C GLN A 274 -10.96 7.97 -15.54
N MET A 275 -10.58 8.20 -14.29
CA MET A 275 -9.69 7.31 -13.56
C MET A 275 -10.29 5.89 -13.43
N ILE A 276 -11.54 5.79 -12.97
CA ILE A 276 -12.24 4.50 -12.84
C ILE A 276 -12.38 3.81 -14.21
N GLN A 277 -12.78 4.55 -15.25
CA GLN A 277 -12.88 4.04 -16.62
C GLN A 277 -11.53 3.55 -17.14
N ARG A 278 -10.44 4.24 -16.81
CA ARG A 278 -9.09 3.83 -17.24
C ARG A 278 -8.66 2.51 -16.61
N VAL A 279 -8.93 2.31 -15.32
CA VAL A 279 -8.68 1.02 -14.63
C VAL A 279 -9.52 -0.10 -15.26
N LEU A 280 -10.82 0.15 -15.46
CA LEU A 280 -11.73 -0.82 -16.07
C LEU A 280 -11.32 -1.17 -17.50
N TYR A 281 -10.92 -0.16 -18.30
CA TYR A 281 -10.41 -0.37 -19.66
C TYR A 281 -9.15 -1.23 -19.67
N SER A 282 -8.21 -1.01 -18.75
CA SER A 282 -6.99 -1.81 -18.63
C SER A 282 -7.32 -3.28 -18.35
N ALA A 283 -8.30 -3.53 -17.49
CA ALA A 283 -8.79 -4.88 -17.23
C ALA A 283 -9.49 -5.49 -18.44
N ALA A 284 -10.43 -4.77 -19.07
CA ALA A 284 -11.15 -5.21 -20.25
C ALA A 284 -10.20 -5.60 -21.41
N LYS A 285 -9.17 -4.76 -21.66
CA LYS A 285 -8.11 -5.05 -22.63
C LYS A 285 -7.35 -6.34 -22.30
N ARG A 286 -7.02 -6.56 -21.02
CA ARG A 286 -6.32 -7.76 -20.54
C ARG A 286 -7.13 -9.04 -20.74
N TYR A 287 -8.45 -8.95 -20.72
CA TYR A 287 -9.36 -10.07 -20.98
C TYR A 287 -9.88 -10.13 -22.43
N ASN A 288 -9.35 -9.29 -23.34
CA ASN A 288 -9.78 -9.19 -24.75
C ASN A 288 -11.29 -8.89 -24.90
N LEU A 289 -11.83 -8.04 -24.05
CA LEU A 289 -13.23 -7.59 -24.13
C LEU A 289 -13.37 -6.29 -24.94
N VAL A 290 -12.26 -5.61 -25.24
CA VAL A 290 -12.17 -4.38 -26.04
C VAL A 290 -10.92 -4.40 -26.90
#